data_3e6854cc2e7fbcd154b925a8201e9a8f
#
_entry.id   3e6854cc2e7fbcd154b925a8201e9a8f
#
_cell.length_a   1.000
_cell.length_b   1.000
_cell.length_c   1.000
_cell.angle_alpha   90.00
_cell.angle_beta   90.00
_cell.angle_gamma   90.00
#
_symmetry.space_group_name_H-M   'P 1'
#
loop_
_entity.id
_entity.type
_entity.pdbx_description
1 polymer ?
#
loop_
_entity_poly.entity_id
_entity_poly.type
_entity_poly.pdbx_seq_one_letter_code
_entity_poly.pdbx_strand_id
1 'polypeptide(L)'
;MHWADHAAKILSQRGVKQTIASGITPSGSFHIGHLREILTAEMIHRACQDIGLESRYIFIVDSMDPLRRVYSFLHEDYNEYIGHPLAFIPAPNPDGKPDSSLGSYSDHFLKPFLEALHVIGVSPEIVMNHEVYASGAMESRIHEAITKRLEIKDVIESISGREIGRAHV
;
A
#
# COMPACT_ATOMS: atom_id res chain seq x y z
N MET A 1 21.05 -16.97 -14.41
CA MET A 1 20.91 -15.77 -13.55
C MET A 1 19.46 -15.32 -13.65
N HIS A 2 18.75 -15.31 -12.54
CA HIS A 2 17.37 -14.86 -12.47
C HIS A 2 17.31 -13.31 -12.52
N TRP A 3 16.20 -12.72 -12.95
CA TRP A 3 16.07 -11.26 -13.04
C TRP A 3 16.24 -10.56 -11.67
N ALA A 4 15.80 -11.21 -10.58
CA ALA A 4 15.96 -10.69 -9.22
C ALA A 4 17.44 -10.61 -8.81
N ASP A 5 18.28 -11.58 -9.22
CA ASP A 5 19.73 -11.55 -8.98
C ASP A 5 20.38 -10.35 -9.69
N HIS A 6 19.89 -10.02 -10.90
CA HIS A 6 20.35 -8.85 -11.63
C HIS A 6 19.96 -7.56 -10.91
N ALA A 7 18.71 -7.48 -10.41
CA ALA A 7 18.25 -6.35 -9.63
C ALA A 7 19.07 -6.18 -8.34
N ALA A 8 19.32 -7.26 -7.60
CA ALA A 8 20.14 -7.23 -6.39
C ALA A 8 21.59 -6.74 -6.66
N LYS A 9 22.18 -7.13 -7.79
CA LYS A 9 23.51 -6.62 -8.21
C LYS A 9 23.50 -5.11 -8.50
N ILE A 10 22.43 -4.58 -9.09
CA ILE A 10 22.29 -3.12 -9.28
C ILE A 10 22.16 -2.43 -7.93
N LEU A 11 21.35 -2.99 -7.03
CA LEU A 11 21.14 -2.44 -5.70
C LEU A 11 22.42 -2.43 -4.85
N SER A 12 23.28 -3.45 -4.98
CA SER A 12 24.57 -3.52 -4.26
C SER A 12 25.49 -2.33 -4.56
N GLN A 13 25.34 -1.69 -5.72
CA GLN A 13 26.11 -0.48 -6.09
C GLN A 13 25.64 0.76 -5.31
N ARG A 14 24.46 0.71 -4.67
CA ARG A 14 23.89 1.82 -3.86
C ARG A 14 24.28 1.72 -2.38
N GLY A 15 24.87 0.61 -1.95
CA GLY A 15 25.30 0.35 -0.58
C GLY A 15 24.81 -0.99 -0.04
N VAL A 16 25.23 -1.30 1.20
CA VAL A 16 24.93 -2.60 1.83
C VAL A 16 23.48 -2.68 2.34
N LYS A 17 22.92 -1.55 2.80
CA LYS A 17 21.55 -1.51 3.35
C LYS A 17 20.54 -1.19 2.25
N GLN A 18 19.55 -2.07 2.09
CA GLN A 18 18.49 -1.93 1.08
C GLN A 18 17.12 -2.04 1.74
N THR A 19 16.19 -1.17 1.35
CA THR A 19 14.77 -1.31 1.70
C THR A 19 14.00 -1.58 0.44
N ILE A 20 13.36 -2.74 0.38
CA ILE A 20 12.45 -3.11 -0.70
C ILE A 20 11.04 -2.81 -0.21
N ALA A 21 10.22 -2.18 -1.03
CA ALA A 21 8.86 -1.80 -0.67
C ALA A 21 7.86 -2.22 -1.75
N SER A 22 6.69 -2.62 -1.30
CA SER A 22 5.48 -2.74 -2.12
C SER A 22 4.31 -2.08 -1.41
N GLY A 23 3.23 -1.77 -2.12
CA GLY A 23 2.09 -1.10 -1.52
C GLY A 23 0.79 -1.48 -2.21
N ILE A 24 -0.27 -1.71 -1.43
CA ILE A 24 -1.58 -2.07 -1.96
C ILE A 24 -2.68 -1.42 -1.11
N THR A 25 -3.73 -0.92 -1.77
CA THR A 25 -4.96 -0.44 -1.15
C THR A 25 -5.89 -1.63 -0.86
N PRO A 26 -6.33 -1.86 0.38
CA PRO A 26 -7.26 -2.94 0.74
C PRO A 26 -8.71 -2.58 0.41
N SER A 27 -8.99 -2.29 -0.86
CA SER A 27 -10.31 -1.83 -1.34
C SER A 27 -11.34 -2.95 -1.60
N GLY A 28 -10.93 -4.20 -1.45
CA GLY A 28 -11.74 -5.40 -1.65
C GLY A 28 -10.89 -6.65 -1.56
N SER A 29 -11.47 -7.80 -1.92
CA SER A 29 -10.76 -9.09 -1.88
C SER A 29 -9.49 -9.06 -2.75
N PHE A 30 -8.40 -9.51 -2.16
CA PHE A 30 -7.13 -9.62 -2.87
C PHE A 30 -7.18 -10.76 -3.90
N HIS A 31 -6.44 -10.61 -4.98
CA HIS A 31 -6.37 -11.58 -6.07
C HIS A 31 -4.92 -11.76 -6.57
N ILE A 32 -4.72 -12.65 -7.53
CA ILE A 32 -3.39 -12.99 -8.07
C ILE A 32 -2.59 -11.78 -8.58
N GLY A 33 -3.27 -10.72 -9.04
CA GLY A 33 -2.62 -9.48 -9.46
C GLY A 33 -1.89 -8.77 -8.32
N HIS A 34 -2.50 -8.75 -7.11
CA HIS A 34 -1.87 -8.22 -5.90
C HIS A 34 -0.71 -9.11 -5.44
N LEU A 35 -0.87 -10.44 -5.55
CA LEU A 35 0.19 -11.38 -5.20
C LEU A 35 1.45 -11.17 -6.08
N ARG A 36 1.28 -10.82 -7.36
CA ARG A 36 2.40 -10.49 -8.26
C ARG A 36 3.21 -9.29 -7.73
N GLU A 37 2.55 -8.27 -7.21
CA GLU A 37 3.20 -7.09 -6.60
C GLU A 37 4.11 -7.54 -5.44
N ILE A 38 3.53 -8.28 -4.50
CA ILE A 38 4.24 -8.76 -3.31
C ILE A 38 5.40 -9.70 -3.68
N LEU A 39 5.16 -10.70 -4.54
CA LEU A 39 6.18 -11.67 -4.92
C LEU A 39 7.35 -11.03 -5.68
N THR A 40 7.08 -9.99 -6.48
CA THR A 40 8.16 -9.25 -7.16
C THR A 40 9.12 -8.61 -6.14
N ALA A 41 8.59 -7.96 -5.12
CA ALA A 41 9.39 -7.36 -4.05
C ALA A 41 10.12 -8.42 -3.20
N GLU A 42 9.42 -9.49 -2.82
CA GLU A 42 9.98 -10.60 -2.05
C GLU A 42 11.17 -11.28 -2.78
N MET A 43 11.05 -11.52 -4.09
CA MET A 43 12.13 -12.11 -4.88
C MET A 43 13.38 -11.23 -4.91
N ILE A 44 13.22 -9.90 -5.01
CA ILE A 44 14.35 -8.96 -4.94
C ILE A 44 14.94 -8.97 -3.53
N HIS A 45 14.08 -8.97 -2.49
CA HIS A 45 14.51 -9.03 -1.10
C HIS A 45 15.40 -10.25 -0.83
N ARG A 46 14.94 -11.45 -1.22
CA ARG A 46 15.73 -12.69 -1.08
C ARG A 46 17.02 -12.64 -1.88
N ALA A 47 16.99 -12.19 -3.13
CA ALA A 47 18.19 -12.07 -3.94
C ALA A 47 19.22 -11.09 -3.35
N CYS A 48 18.77 -10.02 -2.67
CA CYS A 48 19.65 -9.13 -1.91
C CYS A 48 20.30 -9.86 -0.73
N GLN A 49 19.54 -10.65 0.01
CA GLN A 49 20.07 -11.45 1.12
C GLN A 49 21.08 -12.50 0.63
N ASP A 50 20.80 -13.18 -0.48
CA ASP A 50 21.67 -14.20 -1.08
C ASP A 50 23.06 -13.66 -1.46
N ILE A 51 23.17 -12.37 -1.80
CA ILE A 51 24.47 -11.72 -2.09
C ILE A 51 25.04 -10.94 -0.90
N GLY A 52 24.48 -11.13 0.31
CA GLY A 52 25.00 -10.57 1.56
C GLY A 52 24.62 -9.11 1.84
N LEU A 53 23.59 -8.56 1.20
CA LEU A 53 23.07 -7.25 1.54
C LEU A 53 22.15 -7.31 2.77
N GLU A 54 22.19 -6.25 3.60
CA GLU A 54 21.22 -6.03 4.68
C GLU A 54 19.90 -5.56 4.06
N SER A 55 19.02 -6.50 3.74
CA SER A 55 17.75 -6.22 3.08
C SER A 55 16.59 -6.27 4.05
N ARG A 56 15.73 -5.25 3.99
CA ARG A 56 14.45 -5.14 4.70
C ARG A 56 13.33 -5.09 3.67
N TYR A 57 12.28 -5.88 3.84
CA TYR A 57 11.10 -5.80 2.99
C TYR A 57 9.91 -5.26 3.77
N ILE A 58 9.33 -4.15 3.30
CA ILE A 58 8.14 -3.52 3.87
C ILE A 58 6.97 -3.62 2.90
N PHE A 59 5.80 -3.93 3.43
CA PHE A 59 4.54 -3.89 2.71
C PHE A 59 3.67 -2.76 3.26
N ILE A 60 3.49 -1.71 2.47
CA ILE A 60 2.70 -0.54 2.81
C ILE A 60 1.24 -0.84 2.48
N VAL A 61 0.38 -0.75 3.47
CA VAL A 61 -1.06 -0.87 3.32
C VAL A 61 -1.65 0.53 3.22
N ASP A 62 -2.19 0.88 2.05
CA ASP A 62 -2.79 2.19 1.77
C ASP A 62 -4.18 2.29 2.40
N SER A 63 -4.23 2.11 3.72
CA SER A 63 -5.46 2.08 4.54
C SER A 63 -6.12 3.46 4.69
N MET A 64 -5.39 4.54 4.35
CA MET A 64 -5.93 5.90 4.30
C MET A 64 -6.58 6.25 2.96
N ASP A 65 -6.49 5.37 1.96
CA ASP A 65 -7.22 5.56 0.70
C ASP A 65 -8.73 5.59 0.98
N PRO A 66 -9.48 6.50 0.32
CA PRO A 66 -10.91 6.60 0.54
C PRO A 66 -11.68 5.50 -0.19
N LEU A 67 -12.84 5.12 0.37
CA LEU A 67 -13.83 4.36 -0.38
C LEU A 67 -14.31 5.21 -1.57
N ARG A 68 -13.98 4.80 -2.80
CA ARG A 68 -14.24 5.61 -4.00
C ARG A 68 -15.66 5.44 -4.54
N ARG A 69 -16.28 4.29 -4.28
CA ARG A 69 -17.63 3.93 -4.72
C ARG A 69 -18.15 2.73 -3.94
N VAL A 70 -19.44 2.51 -3.98
CA VAL A 70 -20.03 1.25 -3.51
C VAL A 70 -19.75 0.17 -4.56
N TYR A 71 -18.93 -0.82 -4.20
CA TYR A 71 -18.63 -1.95 -5.06
C TYR A 71 -19.80 -2.94 -5.10
N SER A 72 -19.86 -3.81 -6.12
CA SER A 72 -20.99 -4.74 -6.34
C SER A 72 -21.19 -5.79 -5.23
N PHE A 73 -20.19 -6.00 -4.38
CA PHE A 73 -20.26 -6.89 -3.22
C PHE A 73 -20.66 -6.16 -1.93
N LEU A 74 -20.86 -4.84 -1.97
CA LEU A 74 -21.29 -4.01 -0.85
C LEU A 74 -22.76 -3.65 -0.97
N HIS A 75 -23.44 -3.55 0.16
CA HIS A 75 -24.78 -3.02 0.24
C HIS A 75 -24.79 -1.49 0.02
N GLU A 76 -25.94 -0.94 -0.43
CA GLU A 76 -26.10 0.51 -0.68
C GLU A 76 -25.85 1.39 0.55
N ASP A 77 -25.95 0.85 1.76
CA ASP A 77 -25.64 1.55 3.01
C ASP A 77 -24.18 2.08 3.04
N TYR A 78 -23.29 1.55 2.22
CA TYR A 78 -21.93 2.08 2.05
C TYR A 78 -21.86 3.41 1.32
N ASN A 79 -22.96 3.92 0.75
CA ASN A 79 -22.97 5.26 0.16
C ASN A 79 -22.60 6.35 1.16
N GLU A 80 -22.94 6.19 2.45
CA GLU A 80 -22.57 7.15 3.50
C GLU A 80 -21.07 7.20 3.79
N TYR A 81 -20.32 6.16 3.41
CA TYR A 81 -18.88 6.05 3.63
C TYR A 81 -18.03 6.43 2.42
N ILE A 82 -18.64 6.81 1.29
CA ILE A 82 -17.87 7.27 0.12
C ILE A 82 -17.03 8.50 0.52
N GLY A 83 -15.74 8.47 0.22
CA GLY A 83 -14.78 9.49 0.59
C GLY A 83 -14.13 9.30 1.97
N HIS A 84 -14.60 8.35 2.79
CA HIS A 84 -13.97 8.04 4.07
C HIS A 84 -12.82 7.05 3.91
N PRO A 85 -11.73 7.20 4.68
CA PRO A 85 -10.60 6.26 4.63
C PRO A 85 -11.02 4.85 5.04
N LEU A 86 -10.49 3.83 4.32
CA LEU A 86 -10.84 2.43 4.53
C LEU A 86 -10.54 1.91 5.94
N ALA A 87 -9.55 2.51 6.63
CA ALA A 87 -9.25 2.16 8.02
C ALA A 87 -10.34 2.54 9.02
N PHE A 88 -11.20 3.50 8.67
CA PHE A 88 -12.15 4.10 9.61
C PHE A 88 -13.62 3.80 9.28
N ILE A 89 -13.86 2.98 8.28
CA ILE A 89 -15.22 2.53 7.94
C ILE A 89 -15.43 1.08 8.41
N PRO A 90 -16.67 0.70 8.75
CA PRO A 90 -16.98 -0.66 9.20
C PRO A 90 -16.67 -1.72 8.16
N ALA A 91 -16.33 -2.92 8.61
CA ALA A 91 -16.22 -4.10 7.74
C ALA A 91 -17.60 -4.54 7.20
N PRO A 92 -17.67 -5.14 6.00
CA PRO A 92 -18.92 -5.72 5.51
C PRO A 92 -19.24 -7.06 6.21
N ASN A 93 -20.51 -7.23 6.59
CA ASN A 93 -21.02 -8.53 6.99
C ASN A 93 -21.30 -9.43 5.76
N PRO A 94 -21.75 -10.69 5.92
CA PRO A 94 -22.04 -11.59 4.79
C PRO A 94 -23.07 -11.06 3.78
N ASP A 95 -23.95 -10.16 4.19
CA ASP A 95 -24.93 -9.50 3.32
C ASP A 95 -24.37 -8.23 2.65
N GLY A 96 -23.10 -7.93 2.87
CA GLY A 96 -22.41 -6.74 2.35
C GLY A 96 -22.73 -5.45 3.10
N LYS A 97 -23.44 -5.51 4.23
CA LYS A 97 -23.79 -4.33 5.04
C LYS A 97 -22.68 -3.95 5.99
N PRO A 98 -22.51 -2.62 6.30
CA PRO A 98 -21.51 -2.20 7.26
C PRO A 98 -21.84 -2.73 8.67
N ASP A 99 -20.82 -3.32 9.33
CA ASP A 99 -20.94 -3.89 10.67
C ASP A 99 -19.69 -3.59 11.49
N SER A 100 -19.83 -2.63 12.43
CA SER A 100 -18.72 -2.20 13.30
C SER A 100 -18.21 -3.29 14.24
N SER A 101 -19.00 -4.33 14.50
CA SER A 101 -18.56 -5.46 15.35
C SER A 101 -17.50 -6.33 14.70
N LEU A 102 -17.35 -6.25 13.37
CA LEU A 102 -16.40 -7.02 12.57
C LEU A 102 -15.06 -6.29 12.34
N GLY A 103 -14.88 -5.12 12.93
CA GLY A 103 -13.67 -4.30 12.78
C GLY A 103 -13.71 -3.36 11.58
N SER A 104 -12.52 -2.96 11.09
CA SER A 104 -12.42 -2.04 9.96
C SER A 104 -12.52 -2.76 8.62
N TYR A 105 -12.95 -2.01 7.62
CA TYR A 105 -12.97 -2.46 6.22
C TYR A 105 -11.59 -2.89 5.74
N SER A 106 -10.57 -2.09 6.03
CA SER A 106 -9.20 -2.41 5.61
C SER A 106 -8.70 -3.72 6.20
N ASP A 107 -8.93 -3.96 7.51
CA ASP A 107 -8.48 -5.18 8.18
C ASP A 107 -9.24 -6.41 7.69
N HIS A 108 -10.53 -6.27 7.41
CA HIS A 108 -11.37 -7.33 6.90
C HIS A 108 -10.81 -7.96 5.62
N PHE A 109 -10.39 -7.12 4.67
CA PHE A 109 -9.82 -7.61 3.41
C PHE A 109 -8.34 -7.95 3.51
N LEU A 110 -7.57 -7.26 4.36
CA LEU A 110 -6.15 -7.48 4.51
C LEU A 110 -5.83 -8.81 5.20
N LYS A 111 -6.52 -9.14 6.29
CA LYS A 111 -6.19 -10.30 7.14
C LYS A 111 -6.11 -11.63 6.38
N PRO A 112 -7.10 -12.03 5.55
CA PRO A 112 -7.00 -13.28 4.78
C PRO A 112 -5.81 -13.29 3.81
N PHE A 113 -5.44 -12.12 3.28
CA PHE A 113 -4.30 -12.00 2.38
C PHE A 113 -2.97 -12.21 3.13
N LEU A 114 -2.81 -11.63 4.31
CA LEU A 114 -1.62 -11.84 5.14
C LEU A 114 -1.48 -13.31 5.58
N GLU A 115 -2.59 -13.95 5.92
CA GLU A 115 -2.62 -15.38 6.21
C GLU A 115 -2.15 -16.23 5.01
N ALA A 116 -2.63 -15.89 3.80
CA ALA A 116 -2.20 -16.56 2.57
C ALA A 116 -0.70 -16.32 2.27
N LEU A 117 -0.19 -15.11 2.49
CA LEU A 117 1.23 -14.80 2.34
C LEU A 117 2.09 -15.64 3.30
N HIS A 118 1.65 -15.75 4.55
CA HIS A 118 2.35 -16.57 5.55
C HIS A 118 2.45 -18.04 5.13
N VAL A 119 1.37 -18.61 4.58
CA VAL A 119 1.35 -20.01 4.09
C VAL A 119 2.39 -20.26 2.99
N ILE A 120 2.64 -19.28 2.13
CA ILE A 120 3.66 -19.38 1.06
C ILE A 120 5.06 -18.91 1.49
N GLY A 121 5.24 -18.63 2.79
CA GLY A 121 6.53 -18.25 3.36
C GLY A 121 6.97 -16.82 3.02
N VAL A 122 6.02 -15.90 2.82
CA VAL A 122 6.26 -14.47 2.60
C VAL A 122 5.78 -13.70 3.83
N SER A 123 6.70 -12.99 4.48
CA SER A 123 6.43 -12.29 5.75
C SER A 123 7.10 -10.91 5.76
N PRO A 124 6.59 -9.95 4.99
CA PRO A 124 7.09 -8.58 5.01
C PRO A 124 6.77 -7.88 6.34
N GLU A 125 7.50 -6.83 6.65
CA GLU A 125 7.10 -5.89 7.69
C GLU A 125 5.89 -5.08 7.21
N ILE A 126 4.78 -5.14 7.93
CA ILE A 126 3.54 -4.45 7.57
C ILE A 126 3.59 -3.02 8.09
N VAL A 127 3.30 -2.05 7.21
CA VAL A 127 3.19 -0.63 7.52
C VAL A 127 1.81 -0.14 7.17
N MET A 128 0.99 0.14 8.19
CA MET A 128 -0.37 0.66 8.01
C MET A 128 -0.31 2.19 7.88
N ASN A 129 -0.72 2.74 6.73
CA ASN A 129 -0.64 4.18 6.49
C ASN A 129 -1.38 5.01 7.55
N HIS A 130 -2.56 4.58 8.00
CA HIS A 130 -3.32 5.31 9.03
C HIS A 130 -2.55 5.43 10.37
N GLU A 131 -1.77 4.39 10.75
CA GLU A 131 -0.92 4.42 11.95
C GLU A 131 0.27 5.38 11.78
N VAL A 132 0.87 5.38 10.58
CA VAL A 132 1.97 6.30 10.26
C VAL A 132 1.52 7.76 10.33
N TYR A 133 0.31 8.08 9.83
CA TYR A 133 -0.27 9.41 9.96
C TYR A 133 -0.61 9.74 11.43
N ALA A 134 -1.25 8.82 12.15
CA ALA A 134 -1.62 9.02 13.54
C ALA A 134 -0.41 9.23 14.48
N SER A 135 0.73 8.62 14.17
CA SER A 135 1.98 8.78 14.93
C SER A 135 2.66 10.14 14.75
N GLY A 136 2.21 10.96 13.78
CA GLY A 136 2.86 12.21 13.42
C GLY A 136 4.17 12.06 12.61
N ALA A 137 4.58 10.84 12.27
CA ALA A 137 5.82 10.59 11.54
C ALA A 137 5.89 11.28 10.16
N MET A 138 4.73 11.58 9.57
CA MET A 138 4.63 12.26 8.28
C MET A 138 4.51 13.79 8.39
N GLU A 139 4.33 14.36 9.58
CA GLU A 139 3.99 15.78 9.78
C GLU A 139 4.99 16.72 9.10
N SER A 140 6.29 16.53 9.34
CA SER A 140 7.33 17.38 8.76
C SER A 140 7.37 17.31 7.25
N ARG A 141 7.11 16.13 6.66
CA ARG A 141 7.07 15.93 5.21
C ARG A 141 5.83 16.52 4.57
N ILE A 142 4.68 16.41 5.25
CA ILE A 142 3.44 17.06 4.83
C ILE A 142 3.62 18.58 4.81
N HIS A 143 4.20 19.15 5.88
CA HIS A 143 4.48 20.58 5.95
C HIS A 143 5.44 21.04 4.82
N GLU A 144 6.50 20.27 4.57
CA GLU A 144 7.43 20.55 3.46
C GLU A 144 6.72 20.51 2.10
N ALA A 145 5.89 19.48 1.85
CA ALA A 145 5.15 19.34 0.61
C ALA A 145 4.14 20.49 0.39
N ILE A 146 3.44 20.93 1.45
CA ILE A 146 2.53 22.08 1.36
C ILE A 146 3.31 23.36 1.06
N THR A 147 4.45 23.57 1.70
CA THR A 147 5.30 24.73 1.49
C THR A 147 5.84 24.79 0.07
N LYS A 148 6.27 23.65 -0.48
CA LYS A 148 6.84 23.52 -1.83
C LYS A 148 5.81 23.13 -2.90
N ARG A 149 4.52 23.29 -2.64
CA ARG A 149 3.46 22.79 -3.53
C ARG A 149 3.57 23.27 -4.98
N LEU A 150 4.04 24.50 -5.22
CA LEU A 150 4.18 25.04 -6.57
C LEU A 150 5.37 24.41 -7.30
N GLU A 151 6.51 24.24 -6.61
CA GLU A 151 7.68 23.56 -7.18
C GLU A 151 7.34 22.10 -7.51
N ILE A 152 6.64 21.40 -6.61
CA ILE A 152 6.19 20.02 -6.83
C ILE A 152 5.24 19.95 -8.03
N LYS A 153 4.30 20.92 -8.14
CA LYS A 153 3.39 21.01 -9.28
C LYS A 153 4.18 21.13 -10.59
N ASP A 154 5.09 22.09 -10.68
CA ASP A 154 5.87 22.34 -11.89
C ASP A 154 6.69 21.10 -12.31
N VAL A 155 7.30 20.40 -11.36
CA VAL A 155 8.05 19.15 -11.61
C VAL A 155 7.13 18.05 -12.14
N ILE A 156 6.01 17.82 -11.47
CA ILE A 156 5.09 16.73 -11.87
C ILE A 156 4.47 17.03 -13.24
N GLU A 157 4.01 18.26 -13.49
CA GLU A 157 3.42 18.65 -14.76
C GLU A 157 4.43 18.57 -15.92
N SER A 158 5.68 18.99 -15.68
CA SER A 158 6.73 18.91 -16.70
C SER A 158 7.10 17.47 -17.09
N ILE A 159 7.03 16.52 -16.15
CA ILE A 159 7.38 15.12 -16.39
C ILE A 159 6.18 14.32 -16.91
N SER A 160 4.99 14.49 -16.29
CA SER A 160 3.80 13.70 -16.61
C SER A 160 2.98 14.27 -17.78
N GLY A 161 3.14 15.54 -18.11
CA GLY A 161 2.31 16.27 -19.07
C GLY A 161 0.86 16.45 -18.62
N ARG A 162 0.56 16.25 -17.32
CA ARG A 162 -0.80 16.34 -16.75
C ARG A 162 -0.86 17.48 -15.74
N GLU A 163 -1.92 18.30 -15.81
CA GLU A 163 -2.19 19.29 -14.76
C GLU A 163 -2.47 18.63 -13.41
N ILE A 164 -1.81 19.13 -12.36
CA ILE A 164 -2.14 18.77 -10.98
C ILE A 164 -3.38 19.55 -10.51
N GLY A 165 -4.27 18.86 -9.81
CA GLY A 165 -5.46 19.48 -9.17
C GLY A 165 -6.78 18.96 -9.72
N ARG A 166 -6.76 18.05 -10.68
CA ARG A 166 -7.94 17.26 -11.04
C ARG A 166 -7.77 15.86 -10.47
N ALA A 167 -8.28 15.63 -9.24
CA ALA A 167 -8.55 14.30 -8.81
C ALA A 167 -9.47 13.65 -9.86
N HIS A 168 -9.04 12.56 -10.48
CA HIS A 168 -9.93 11.80 -11.33
C HIS A 168 -10.97 11.16 -10.41
N VAL A 169 -12.15 11.76 -10.37
CA VAL A 169 -13.36 11.19 -9.82
C VAL A 169 -13.82 10.08 -10.76
#